data_ba88245f56b8240dd7e28d04bafce140
#
_entry.id   ba88245f56b8240dd7e28d04bafce140
#
_cell.length_a   1.000
_cell.length_b   1.000
_cell.length_c   1.000
_cell.angle_alpha   90.00
_cell.angle_beta   90.00
_cell.angle_gamma   90.00
#
_symmetry.space_group_name_H-M   'P 1'
#
loop_
_entity.id
_entity.type
_entity.pdbx_description
1 polymer ?
#
loop_
_entity_poly.entity_id
_entity_poly.type
_entity_poly.pdbx_seq_one_letter_code
_entity_poly.pdbx_strand_id
1 'polypeptide(L)'
;MTRSKILVFSFCLLLASWCKAADKPDTTIIKVHLKALTKTPKYRTHQNIDQLNQTAGYIRSVFKKYADSVYIQEYTVDQKIYKNVICSFGTSKAKRIIVGAHYDSCGEQEGADDNASGVTGLLELARLLKDQKLNHRIDLVAYTLEEPPYFRTAHMGSYVHAKWLELNKVDVYGMISLEMIGYFKTEKKSQSYPLGILSWFYGNKGDYITLVKKFGAGKFANNFTSGFKKGNTILTKTFSGPTSLPGIDFSDHLNYWKFGYSALMITDTSFYRNKNYHQVTDTMETLDIDRMAKVIDGVFKTLIKI
;
A
#
# COMPACT_ATOMS: atom_id res chain seq x y z
N MET A 1 -26.58 24.02 70.96
CA MET A 1 -25.57 23.10 70.45
C MET A 1 -26.05 22.58 69.11
N THR A 2 -25.69 23.22 68.05
CA THR A 2 -26.06 22.89 66.65
C THR A 2 -24.89 22.21 65.93
N ARG A 3 -25.05 20.95 65.57
CA ARG A 3 -24.05 20.15 64.83
C ARG A 3 -24.23 20.41 63.33
N SER A 4 -23.28 21.13 62.70
CA SER A 4 -23.14 21.23 61.26
C SER A 4 -22.66 19.92 60.67
N LYS A 5 -23.40 19.35 59.72
CA LYS A 5 -22.99 18.19 58.87
C LYS A 5 -22.27 18.76 57.66
N ILE A 6 -20.97 18.51 57.57
CA ILE A 6 -20.18 18.79 56.37
C ILE A 6 -20.42 17.65 55.38
N LEU A 7 -21.01 18.01 54.22
CA LEU A 7 -21.20 17.05 53.10
C LEU A 7 -19.92 17.16 52.22
N VAL A 8 -19.12 16.11 52.23
CA VAL A 8 -17.94 16.02 51.31
C VAL A 8 -18.44 15.47 49.97
N PHE A 9 -18.52 16.33 48.97
CA PHE A 9 -18.74 15.91 47.58
C PHE A 9 -17.43 15.40 46.99
N SER A 10 -17.33 14.09 46.83
CA SER A 10 -16.23 13.44 46.09
C SER A 10 -16.45 13.61 44.62
N PHE A 11 -15.71 14.50 43.99
CA PHE A 11 -15.73 14.73 42.54
C PHE A 11 -14.82 13.67 41.87
N CYS A 12 -15.39 12.54 41.43
CA CYS A 12 -14.67 11.59 40.59
C CYS A 12 -14.44 12.22 39.20
N LEU A 13 -13.26 12.75 38.96
CA LEU A 13 -12.77 13.13 37.64
C LEU A 13 -12.55 11.85 36.84
N LEU A 14 -13.51 11.48 35.99
CA LEU A 14 -13.33 10.52 34.90
C LEU A 14 -12.37 11.15 33.89
N LEU A 15 -11.10 10.81 34.00
CA LEU A 15 -10.10 11.05 32.95
C LEU A 15 -10.46 10.15 31.76
N ALA A 16 -11.33 10.63 30.86
CA ALA A 16 -11.46 10.08 29.54
C ALA A 16 -10.12 10.34 28.83
N SER A 17 -9.23 9.36 28.80
CA SER A 17 -8.07 9.37 27.94
C SER A 17 -8.57 9.37 26.50
N TRP A 18 -8.64 10.54 25.89
CA TRP A 18 -8.86 10.67 24.47
C TRP A 18 -7.65 10.02 23.78
N CYS A 19 -7.83 8.82 23.28
CA CYS A 19 -6.84 8.18 22.43
C CYS A 19 -6.74 9.05 21.16
N LYS A 20 -5.71 9.89 21.09
CA LYS A 20 -5.48 10.75 19.92
C LYS A 20 -5.22 9.83 18.73
N ALA A 21 -5.93 10.05 17.62
CA ALA A 21 -5.66 9.32 16.38
C ALA A 21 -4.18 9.42 16.01
N ALA A 22 -3.62 8.34 15.51
CA ALA A 22 -2.23 8.32 15.07
C ALA A 22 -2.05 9.29 13.90
N ASP A 23 -1.03 10.13 13.94
CA ASP A 23 -0.80 11.19 12.96
C ASP A 23 0.49 11.00 12.13
N LYS A 24 1.33 10.02 12.49
CA LYS A 24 2.60 9.72 11.82
C LYS A 24 2.86 8.21 11.77
N PRO A 25 3.55 7.73 10.71
CA PRO A 25 4.08 6.37 10.66
C PRO A 25 5.08 6.10 11.77
N ASP A 26 5.03 4.87 12.30
CA ASP A 26 5.93 4.37 13.35
C ASP A 26 6.90 3.35 12.73
N THR A 27 8.18 3.70 12.70
CA THR A 27 9.24 2.85 12.12
C THR A 27 9.43 1.54 12.88
N THR A 28 9.07 1.48 14.16
CA THR A 28 9.11 0.25 14.96
C THR A 28 8.00 -0.70 14.51
N ILE A 29 6.78 -0.17 14.32
CA ILE A 29 5.65 -0.94 13.82
C ILE A 29 5.89 -1.42 12.38
N ILE A 30 6.45 -0.57 11.52
CA ILE A 30 6.86 -0.91 10.15
C ILE A 30 7.83 -2.11 10.16
N LYS A 31 8.87 -2.09 11.01
CA LYS A 31 9.82 -3.22 11.15
C LYS A 31 9.13 -4.50 11.62
N VAL A 32 8.17 -4.40 12.55
CA VAL A 32 7.40 -5.56 13.02
C VAL A 32 6.59 -6.17 11.87
N HIS A 33 5.93 -5.35 11.07
CA HIS A 33 5.15 -5.82 9.91
C HIS A 33 6.05 -6.44 8.83
N LEU A 34 7.15 -5.78 8.47
CA LEU A 34 8.12 -6.33 7.52
C LEU A 34 8.62 -7.70 7.99
N LYS A 35 9.06 -7.80 9.25
CA LYS A 35 9.52 -9.08 9.81
C LYS A 35 8.45 -10.17 9.73
N ALA A 36 7.20 -9.86 10.05
CA ALA A 36 6.10 -10.83 10.00
C ALA A 36 5.77 -11.29 8.57
N LEU A 37 6.02 -10.44 7.57
CA LEU A 37 5.76 -10.75 6.17
C LEU A 37 6.95 -11.44 5.49
N THR A 38 8.20 -11.17 5.91
CA THR A 38 9.41 -11.67 5.23
C THR A 38 10.02 -12.88 5.92
N LYS A 39 10.08 -12.91 7.25
CA LYS A 39 10.68 -14.02 8.02
C LYS A 39 9.64 -15.11 8.29
N THR A 40 9.04 -15.63 7.24
CA THR A 40 8.02 -16.67 7.24
C THR A 40 8.64 -18.07 7.10
N PRO A 41 8.00 -19.15 7.60
CA PRO A 41 8.53 -20.52 7.49
C PRO A 41 8.74 -21.00 6.06
N LYS A 42 7.91 -20.52 5.12
CA LYS A 42 8.01 -20.76 3.68
C LYS A 42 7.82 -19.44 2.95
N TYR A 43 8.30 -19.36 1.71
CA TYR A 43 8.08 -18.17 0.87
C TYR A 43 6.61 -18.02 0.46
N ARG A 44 6.18 -16.78 0.25
CA ARG A 44 4.78 -16.42 -0.07
C ARG A 44 4.43 -16.64 -1.55
N THR A 45 4.95 -17.70 -2.15
CA THR A 45 4.72 -17.99 -3.57
C THR A 45 3.33 -18.57 -3.83
N HIS A 46 2.86 -18.47 -5.06
CA HIS A 46 1.59 -19.06 -5.51
C HIS A 46 1.48 -20.57 -5.25
N GLN A 47 2.59 -21.27 -5.10
CA GLN A 47 2.62 -22.72 -4.82
C GLN A 47 2.39 -23.04 -3.33
N ASN A 48 2.76 -22.14 -2.43
CA ASN A 48 2.69 -22.31 -0.98
C ASN A 48 1.37 -21.77 -0.40
N ILE A 49 0.25 -22.41 -0.75
CA ILE A 49 -1.10 -21.95 -0.33
C ILE A 49 -1.21 -21.77 1.17
N ASP A 50 -0.65 -22.67 1.97
CA ASP A 50 -0.70 -22.57 3.44
C ASP A 50 0.02 -21.30 3.92
N GLN A 51 1.19 -20.97 3.34
CA GLN A 51 1.90 -19.75 3.68
C GLN A 51 1.14 -18.49 3.23
N LEU A 52 0.54 -18.50 2.03
CA LEU A 52 -0.32 -17.41 1.57
C LEU A 52 -1.52 -17.23 2.51
N ASN A 53 -2.16 -18.32 2.96
CA ASN A 53 -3.27 -18.28 3.90
C ASN A 53 -2.85 -17.74 5.28
N GLN A 54 -1.67 -18.12 5.79
CA GLN A 54 -1.12 -17.58 7.04
C GLN A 54 -0.85 -16.07 6.91
N THR A 55 -0.27 -15.65 5.79
CA THR A 55 -0.01 -14.23 5.50
C THR A 55 -1.32 -13.43 5.38
N ALA A 56 -2.32 -13.94 4.65
CA ALA A 56 -3.65 -13.34 4.58
C ALA A 56 -4.31 -13.25 5.97
N GLY A 57 -4.15 -14.29 6.81
CA GLY A 57 -4.61 -14.32 8.20
C GLY A 57 -3.96 -13.23 9.04
N TYR A 58 -2.64 -13.04 8.91
CA TYR A 58 -1.91 -11.97 9.57
C TYR A 58 -2.41 -10.58 9.15
N ILE A 59 -2.48 -10.32 7.84
CA ILE A 59 -2.98 -9.05 7.29
C ILE A 59 -4.39 -8.76 7.82
N ARG A 60 -5.28 -9.75 7.73
CA ARG A 60 -6.65 -9.65 8.25
C ARG A 60 -6.68 -9.32 9.75
N SER A 61 -5.82 -9.94 10.54
CA SER A 61 -5.75 -9.72 11.99
C SER A 61 -5.35 -8.28 12.33
N VAL A 62 -4.42 -7.70 11.57
CA VAL A 62 -4.00 -6.30 11.73
C VAL A 62 -5.10 -5.35 11.29
N PHE A 63 -5.72 -5.58 10.12
CA PHE A 63 -6.83 -4.76 9.63
C PHE A 63 -8.00 -4.70 10.61
N LYS A 64 -8.36 -5.84 11.24
CA LYS A 64 -9.43 -5.91 12.23
C LYS A 64 -9.22 -5.04 13.47
N LYS A 65 -7.99 -4.63 13.78
CA LYS A 65 -7.70 -3.76 14.93
C LYS A 65 -8.10 -2.29 14.67
N TYR A 66 -8.20 -1.91 13.38
CA TYR A 66 -8.25 -0.51 13.02
C TYR A 66 -9.42 -0.13 12.12
N ALA A 67 -9.87 -1.03 11.23
CA ALA A 67 -10.82 -0.72 10.19
C ALA A 67 -12.29 -0.85 10.62
N ASP A 68 -13.17 -0.09 9.96
CA ASP A 68 -14.64 -0.17 10.15
C ASP A 68 -15.18 -1.52 9.71
N SER A 69 -14.61 -2.11 8.65
CA SER A 69 -14.99 -3.45 8.18
C SER A 69 -13.80 -4.18 7.55
N VAL A 70 -13.80 -5.52 7.65
CA VAL A 70 -12.77 -6.38 7.04
C VAL A 70 -13.44 -7.61 6.45
N TYR A 71 -13.14 -7.91 5.19
CA TYR A 71 -13.63 -9.11 4.52
C TYR A 71 -12.56 -9.75 3.64
N ILE A 72 -12.80 -10.99 3.24
CA ILE A 72 -11.96 -11.77 2.34
C ILE A 72 -12.72 -11.93 1.03
N GLN A 73 -12.06 -11.65 -0.09
CA GLN A 73 -12.52 -12.00 -1.41
C GLN A 73 -11.78 -13.26 -1.85
N GLU A 74 -12.47 -14.40 -1.79
CA GLU A 74 -11.94 -15.68 -2.26
C GLU A 74 -12.21 -15.88 -3.75
N TYR A 75 -11.26 -16.50 -4.44
CA TYR A 75 -11.40 -16.88 -5.84
C TYR A 75 -10.55 -18.11 -6.15
N THR A 76 -10.94 -18.86 -7.19
CA THR A 76 -10.32 -20.15 -7.52
C THR A 76 -9.49 -20.02 -8.78
N VAL A 77 -8.25 -20.52 -8.71
CA VAL A 77 -7.35 -20.69 -9.86
C VAL A 77 -6.73 -22.09 -9.75
N ASP A 78 -6.81 -22.87 -10.83
CA ASP A 78 -6.26 -24.23 -10.91
C ASP A 78 -6.66 -25.09 -9.70
N GLN A 79 -7.96 -25.07 -9.34
CA GLN A 79 -8.56 -25.81 -8.21
C GLN A 79 -8.04 -25.37 -6.81
N LYS A 80 -7.25 -24.32 -6.72
CA LYS A 80 -6.76 -23.74 -5.46
C LYS A 80 -7.49 -22.45 -5.15
N ILE A 81 -7.76 -22.21 -3.85
CA ILE A 81 -8.42 -20.99 -3.38
C ILE A 81 -7.37 -19.97 -2.99
N TYR A 82 -7.44 -18.80 -3.61
CA TYR A 82 -6.64 -17.63 -3.30
C TYR A 82 -7.51 -16.52 -2.70
N LYS A 83 -6.89 -15.55 -2.04
CA LYS A 83 -7.60 -14.57 -1.22
C LYS A 83 -7.04 -13.17 -1.44
N ASN A 84 -7.93 -12.22 -1.71
CA ASN A 84 -7.64 -10.82 -1.42
C ASN A 84 -8.15 -10.49 -0.03
N VAL A 85 -7.39 -9.69 0.73
CA VAL A 85 -7.79 -9.23 2.05
C VAL A 85 -8.12 -7.75 1.95
N ILE A 86 -9.37 -7.39 2.28
CA ILE A 86 -9.87 -6.03 2.10
C ILE A 86 -10.31 -5.48 3.46
N CYS A 87 -9.94 -4.23 3.74
CA CYS A 87 -10.51 -3.48 4.84
C CYS A 87 -10.97 -2.09 4.37
N SER A 88 -11.94 -1.53 5.08
CA SER A 88 -12.58 -0.28 4.69
C SER A 88 -12.66 0.71 5.85
N PHE A 89 -12.51 1.98 5.52
CA PHE A 89 -12.64 3.14 6.41
C PHE A 89 -13.64 4.13 5.79
N GLY A 90 -14.40 4.82 6.62
CA GLY A 90 -15.40 5.77 6.15
C GLY A 90 -16.52 5.11 5.34
N THR A 91 -17.02 3.97 5.80
CA THR A 91 -17.98 3.11 5.08
C THR A 91 -19.33 3.79 4.80
N SER A 92 -19.64 4.91 5.46
CA SER A 92 -20.81 5.75 5.16
C SER A 92 -20.70 6.54 3.84
N LYS A 93 -19.50 6.61 3.24
CA LYS A 93 -19.27 7.30 1.97
C LYS A 93 -19.44 6.33 0.80
N ALA A 94 -20.18 6.76 -0.24
CA ALA A 94 -20.41 5.93 -1.42
C ALA A 94 -19.18 5.82 -2.32
N LYS A 95 -18.56 6.97 -2.65
CA LYS A 95 -17.40 7.05 -3.52
C LYS A 95 -16.15 6.60 -2.79
N ARG A 96 -15.40 5.67 -3.39
CA ARG A 96 -14.24 5.07 -2.73
C ARG A 96 -12.92 5.28 -3.46
N ILE A 97 -11.84 5.31 -2.68
CA ILE A 97 -10.46 5.26 -3.14
C ILE A 97 -9.89 3.91 -2.73
N ILE A 98 -9.24 3.23 -3.66
CA ILE A 98 -8.58 1.96 -3.41
C ILE A 98 -7.08 2.21 -3.22
N VAL A 99 -6.48 1.63 -2.18
CA VAL A 99 -5.02 1.54 -2.04
C VAL A 99 -4.69 0.06 -1.97
N GLY A 100 -3.84 -0.41 -2.86
CA GLY A 100 -3.54 -1.83 -2.98
C GLY A 100 -2.06 -2.15 -3.02
N ALA A 101 -1.71 -3.37 -2.63
CA ALA A 101 -0.38 -3.96 -2.77
C ALA A 101 -0.52 -5.49 -2.79
N HIS A 102 0.31 -6.19 -3.57
CA HIS A 102 0.30 -7.65 -3.55
C HIS A 102 1.11 -8.20 -2.39
N TYR A 103 0.71 -9.38 -1.86
CA TYR A 103 1.38 -10.02 -0.73
C TYR A 103 2.07 -11.34 -1.09
N ASP A 104 1.90 -11.83 -2.32
CA ASP A 104 2.71 -12.93 -2.86
C ASP A 104 4.13 -12.47 -3.20
N SER A 105 5.05 -13.41 -3.41
CA SER A 105 6.44 -13.17 -3.80
C SER A 105 6.84 -14.04 -4.97
N CYS A 106 7.78 -13.54 -5.78
CA CYS A 106 8.33 -14.25 -6.93
C CYS A 106 9.31 -15.33 -6.49
N GLY A 107 8.92 -16.61 -6.65
CA GLY A 107 9.82 -17.71 -6.37
C GLY A 107 10.30 -17.81 -4.91
N GLU A 108 11.45 -18.41 -4.70
CA GLU A 108 12.01 -18.72 -3.37
C GLU A 108 12.81 -17.54 -2.82
N GLN A 109 12.11 -16.49 -2.39
CA GLN A 109 12.71 -15.28 -1.81
C GLN A 109 11.79 -14.66 -0.75
N GLU A 110 12.39 -13.84 0.13
CA GLU A 110 11.63 -13.12 1.16
C GLU A 110 10.69 -12.07 0.55
N GLY A 111 11.06 -11.45 -0.58
CA GLY A 111 10.29 -10.41 -1.24
C GLY A 111 10.02 -9.24 -0.29
N ALA A 112 11.09 -8.67 0.27
CA ALA A 112 10.97 -7.64 1.30
C ALA A 112 10.58 -6.29 0.70
N ASP A 113 11.23 -5.88 -0.38
CA ASP A 113 10.81 -4.72 -1.14
C ASP A 113 9.64 -5.10 -2.04
N ASP A 114 9.74 -6.25 -2.71
CA ASP A 114 8.78 -6.82 -3.65
C ASP A 114 7.94 -7.96 -3.05
N ASN A 115 6.73 -7.72 -2.46
CA ASN A 115 6.17 -6.41 -2.19
C ASN A 115 5.70 -6.33 -0.73
N ALA A 116 6.49 -6.95 0.21
CA ALA A 116 6.19 -6.81 1.63
C ALA A 116 6.28 -5.33 2.09
N SER A 117 7.06 -4.49 1.39
CA SER A 117 7.11 -3.04 1.66
C SER A 117 5.77 -2.37 1.38
N GLY A 118 5.14 -2.65 0.24
CA GLY A 118 3.81 -2.14 -0.10
C GLY A 118 2.73 -2.64 0.86
N VAL A 119 2.73 -3.94 1.19
CA VAL A 119 1.79 -4.51 2.17
C VAL A 119 1.97 -3.89 3.55
N THR A 120 3.21 -3.71 4.00
CA THR A 120 3.50 -3.01 5.27
C THR A 120 2.96 -1.58 5.23
N GLY A 121 3.05 -0.92 4.07
CA GLY A 121 2.41 0.38 3.84
C GLY A 121 0.90 0.34 4.07
N LEU A 122 0.20 -0.70 3.57
CA LEU A 122 -1.23 -0.88 3.83
C LEU A 122 -1.52 -1.08 5.32
N LEU A 123 -0.73 -1.90 6.02
CA LEU A 123 -0.93 -2.19 7.45
C LEU A 123 -0.76 -0.94 8.32
N GLU A 124 0.25 -0.14 8.02
CA GLU A 124 0.51 1.12 8.73
C GLU A 124 -0.53 2.18 8.36
N LEU A 125 -0.97 2.26 7.10
CA LEU A 125 -2.09 3.11 6.69
C LEU A 125 -3.38 2.74 7.42
N ALA A 126 -3.64 1.44 7.66
CA ALA A 126 -4.80 1.03 8.44
C ALA A 126 -4.77 1.61 9.86
N ARG A 127 -3.61 1.61 10.52
CA ARG A 127 -3.43 2.23 11.84
C ARG A 127 -3.65 3.74 11.82
N LEU A 128 -3.11 4.40 10.79
CA LEU A 128 -3.19 5.86 10.65
C LEU A 128 -4.60 6.35 10.29
N LEU A 129 -5.35 5.57 9.50
CA LEU A 129 -6.70 5.93 9.06
C LEU A 129 -7.76 5.72 10.14
N LYS A 130 -7.44 4.98 11.20
CA LYS A 130 -8.37 4.78 12.32
C LYS A 130 -8.82 6.13 12.91
N ASP A 131 -10.12 6.28 13.09
CA ASP A 131 -10.76 7.46 13.68
C ASP A 131 -10.53 8.78 12.90
N GLN A 132 -10.03 8.70 11.65
CA GLN A 132 -9.87 9.87 10.79
C GLN A 132 -11.21 10.29 10.16
N LYS A 133 -11.41 11.60 10.03
CA LYS A 133 -12.53 12.16 9.26
C LYS A 133 -12.18 12.10 7.77
N LEU A 134 -12.89 11.24 7.03
CA LEU A 134 -12.64 10.99 5.61
C LEU A 134 -13.73 11.59 4.71
N ASN A 135 -13.34 12.14 3.57
CA ASN A 135 -14.25 12.63 2.52
C ASN A 135 -14.73 11.49 1.61
N HIS A 136 -13.93 10.43 1.47
CA HIS A 136 -14.20 9.25 0.66
C HIS A 136 -14.09 8.00 1.51
N ARG A 137 -14.74 6.93 1.10
CA ARG A 137 -14.43 5.59 1.62
C ARG A 137 -13.03 5.21 1.14
N ILE A 138 -12.19 4.71 2.03
CA ILE A 138 -10.88 4.16 1.69
C ILE A 138 -10.94 2.64 1.86
N ASP A 139 -10.70 1.91 0.77
CA ASP A 139 -10.52 0.46 0.82
C ASP A 139 -9.03 0.14 0.66
N LEU A 140 -8.43 -0.49 1.67
CA LEU A 140 -7.07 -1.04 1.58
C LEU A 140 -7.18 -2.50 1.18
N VAL A 141 -6.46 -2.90 0.14
CA VAL A 141 -6.58 -4.23 -0.46
C VAL A 141 -5.22 -4.88 -0.62
N ALA A 142 -5.00 -5.99 0.10
CA ALA A 142 -3.86 -6.85 -0.13
C ALA A 142 -4.25 -7.91 -1.16
N TYR A 143 -3.59 -7.89 -2.33
CA TYR A 143 -3.83 -8.80 -3.44
C TYR A 143 -2.93 -10.02 -3.38
N THR A 144 -3.31 -11.07 -4.10
CA THR A 144 -2.43 -12.21 -4.38
C THR A 144 -2.39 -12.53 -5.86
N LEU A 145 -1.40 -13.34 -6.27
CA LEU A 145 -1.15 -13.72 -7.67
C LEU A 145 -0.81 -12.54 -8.58
N GLU A 146 -0.07 -11.55 -8.07
CA GLU A 146 0.53 -10.53 -8.91
C GLU A 146 1.72 -11.10 -9.69
N GLU A 147 2.51 -11.94 -9.05
CA GLU A 147 3.78 -12.47 -9.54
C GLU A 147 3.62 -13.54 -10.65
N PRO A 148 4.67 -13.77 -11.45
CA PRO A 148 4.66 -14.89 -12.37
C PRO A 148 4.35 -16.25 -11.69
N PRO A 149 3.59 -17.13 -12.36
CA PRO A 149 3.18 -17.08 -13.76
C PRO A 149 1.88 -16.32 -14.03
N TYR A 150 1.27 -15.71 -13.01
CA TYR A 150 -0.07 -15.10 -13.12
C TYR A 150 -0.06 -13.63 -13.50
N PHE A 151 1.10 -12.99 -13.50
CA PHE A 151 1.25 -11.60 -13.92
C PHE A 151 0.57 -11.30 -15.26
N ARG A 152 -0.20 -10.21 -15.33
CA ARG A 152 -0.99 -9.78 -16.51
C ARG A 152 -2.14 -10.71 -16.93
N THR A 153 -2.42 -11.75 -16.15
CA THR A 153 -3.56 -12.63 -16.39
C THR A 153 -4.82 -12.17 -15.66
N ALA A 154 -5.95 -12.79 -15.98
CA ALA A 154 -7.21 -12.59 -15.25
C ALA A 154 -7.22 -13.24 -13.86
N HIS A 155 -6.16 -13.95 -13.50
CA HIS A 155 -5.99 -14.62 -12.21
C HIS A 155 -5.36 -13.71 -11.14
N MET A 156 -4.78 -12.57 -11.53
CA MET A 156 -4.30 -11.59 -10.56
C MET A 156 -5.43 -11.17 -9.62
N GLY A 157 -5.16 -11.11 -8.32
CA GLY A 157 -6.13 -10.67 -7.32
C GLY A 157 -6.67 -9.27 -7.59
N SER A 158 -5.83 -8.39 -8.10
CA SER A 158 -6.24 -7.04 -8.52
C SER A 158 -7.19 -7.04 -9.72
N TYR A 159 -7.03 -7.99 -10.66
CA TYR A 159 -7.99 -8.15 -11.76
C TYR A 159 -9.34 -8.61 -11.22
N VAL A 160 -9.35 -9.63 -10.35
CA VAL A 160 -10.56 -10.15 -9.73
C VAL A 160 -11.30 -9.05 -8.97
N HIS A 161 -10.57 -8.23 -8.21
CA HIS A 161 -11.16 -7.13 -7.45
C HIS A 161 -11.69 -6.01 -8.36
N ALA A 162 -10.90 -5.56 -9.34
CA ALA A 162 -11.32 -4.51 -10.26
C ALA A 162 -12.54 -4.91 -11.11
N LYS A 163 -12.58 -6.18 -11.57
CA LYS A 163 -13.73 -6.75 -12.29
C LYS A 163 -14.97 -6.79 -11.40
N TRP A 164 -14.82 -7.18 -10.13
CA TRP A 164 -15.94 -7.18 -9.18
C TRP A 164 -16.51 -5.76 -8.98
N LEU A 165 -15.65 -4.76 -8.84
CA LEU A 165 -16.06 -3.36 -8.72
C LEU A 165 -16.86 -2.89 -9.95
N GLU A 166 -16.39 -3.25 -11.15
CA GLU A 166 -17.04 -2.90 -12.42
C GLU A 166 -18.41 -3.56 -12.57
N LEU A 167 -18.49 -4.88 -12.35
CA LEU A 167 -19.73 -5.65 -12.45
C LEU A 167 -20.81 -5.16 -11.47
N ASN A 168 -20.40 -4.73 -10.28
CA ASN A 168 -21.30 -4.21 -9.25
C ASN A 168 -21.50 -2.69 -9.34
N LYS A 169 -20.98 -2.04 -10.40
CA LYS A 169 -21.13 -0.58 -10.65
C LYS A 169 -20.74 0.27 -9.43
N VAL A 170 -19.66 -0.13 -8.77
CA VAL A 170 -19.18 0.56 -7.57
C VAL A 170 -18.58 1.91 -7.95
N ASP A 171 -18.97 2.98 -7.25
CA ASP A 171 -18.41 4.33 -7.49
C ASP A 171 -16.98 4.41 -6.96
N VAL A 172 -16.00 4.22 -7.85
CA VAL A 172 -14.57 4.30 -7.57
C VAL A 172 -14.02 5.62 -8.08
N TYR A 173 -13.49 6.46 -7.17
CA TYR A 173 -12.78 7.69 -7.55
C TYR A 173 -11.45 7.39 -8.20
N GLY A 174 -10.72 6.41 -7.67
CA GLY A 174 -9.48 5.91 -8.26
C GLY A 174 -8.74 4.92 -7.40
N MET A 175 -7.56 4.48 -7.90
CA MET A 175 -6.73 3.46 -7.25
C MET A 175 -5.26 3.88 -7.21
N ILE A 176 -4.58 3.50 -6.12
CA ILE A 176 -3.14 3.64 -5.89
C ILE A 176 -2.56 2.25 -5.67
N SER A 177 -1.59 1.84 -6.47
CA SER A 177 -0.74 0.68 -6.17
C SER A 177 0.48 1.13 -5.40
N LEU A 178 0.76 0.48 -4.26
CA LEU A 178 2.03 0.58 -3.55
C LEU A 178 2.90 -0.58 -4.04
N GLU A 179 3.95 -0.26 -4.77
CA GLU A 179 4.80 -1.23 -5.46
C GLU A 179 6.27 -0.95 -5.18
N MET A 180 6.90 -1.78 -4.32
CA MET A 180 8.30 -1.56 -3.93
C MET A 180 8.53 -0.11 -3.46
N ILE A 181 8.34 0.15 -2.19
CA ILE A 181 8.40 1.51 -1.62
C ILE A 181 9.51 1.67 -0.57
N GLY A 182 10.42 0.69 -0.47
CA GLY A 182 11.38 0.60 0.62
C GLY A 182 12.85 0.78 0.23
N TYR A 183 13.23 0.69 -1.04
CA TYR A 183 14.64 0.69 -1.42
C TYR A 183 15.13 2.06 -1.92
N PHE A 184 16.10 2.65 -1.20
CA PHE A 184 16.67 3.96 -1.53
C PHE A 184 18.19 3.94 -1.47
N LYS A 185 18.83 4.69 -2.38
CA LYS A 185 20.28 4.85 -2.47
C LYS A 185 20.66 6.30 -2.79
N THR A 186 21.67 6.83 -2.11
CA THR A 186 22.14 8.21 -2.30
C THR A 186 23.37 8.32 -3.18
N GLU A 187 23.99 7.20 -3.49
CA GLU A 187 25.18 7.11 -4.30
C GLU A 187 24.89 7.51 -5.75
N LYS A 188 25.86 8.09 -6.43
CA LYS A 188 25.78 8.35 -7.86
C LYS A 188 25.67 7.02 -8.64
N LYS A 189 24.92 7.03 -9.75
CA LYS A 189 24.67 5.86 -10.61
C LYS A 189 23.88 4.72 -9.93
N SER A 190 23.17 5.02 -8.85
CA SER A 190 22.26 4.09 -8.19
C SER A 190 20.85 4.03 -8.80
N GLN A 191 20.60 4.79 -9.86
CA GLN A 191 19.33 4.83 -10.59
C GLN A 191 19.55 4.63 -12.08
N SER A 192 18.82 3.66 -12.65
CA SER A 192 18.73 3.41 -14.10
C SER A 192 17.34 3.80 -14.62
N TYR A 193 17.19 3.78 -15.94
CA TYR A 193 15.95 4.16 -16.64
C TYR A 193 15.76 3.31 -17.90
N PRO A 194 14.52 3.12 -18.39
CA PRO A 194 14.26 2.42 -19.64
C PRO A 194 14.89 3.12 -20.86
N LEU A 195 15.06 4.45 -20.77
CA LEU A 195 15.74 5.27 -21.76
C LEU A 195 16.80 6.10 -21.06
N GLY A 196 18.07 5.99 -21.49
CA GLY A 196 19.21 6.63 -20.83
C GLY A 196 19.08 8.16 -20.71
N ILE A 197 18.42 8.81 -21.68
CA ILE A 197 18.18 10.26 -21.66
C ILE A 197 17.38 10.72 -20.45
N LEU A 198 16.57 9.86 -19.84
CA LEU A 198 15.79 10.19 -18.65
C LEU A 198 16.68 10.53 -17.45
N SER A 199 17.92 10.04 -17.41
CA SER A 199 18.88 10.39 -16.36
C SER A 199 19.23 11.88 -16.34
N TRP A 200 19.12 12.58 -17.47
CA TRP A 200 19.37 14.03 -17.55
C TRP A 200 18.26 14.84 -16.85
N PHE A 201 17.03 14.33 -16.90
CA PHE A 201 15.86 15.01 -16.30
C PHE A 201 15.60 14.54 -14.85
N TYR A 202 15.85 13.27 -14.57
CA TYR A 202 15.53 12.65 -13.28
C TYR A 202 16.76 12.42 -12.40
N GLY A 203 17.99 12.71 -12.91
CA GLY A 203 19.23 12.45 -12.18
C GLY A 203 19.60 10.97 -12.13
N ASN A 204 20.66 10.63 -11.40
CA ASN A 204 21.22 9.28 -11.35
C ASN A 204 21.34 8.70 -9.93
N LYS A 205 20.60 9.26 -8.96
CA LYS A 205 20.53 8.77 -7.58
C LYS A 205 19.15 8.21 -7.29
N GLY A 206 19.10 7.09 -6.59
CA GLY A 206 17.88 6.44 -6.16
C GLY A 206 17.32 6.96 -4.82
N ASP A 207 17.29 8.27 -4.62
CA ASP A 207 16.96 8.92 -3.33
C ASP A 207 15.54 9.51 -3.28
N TYR A 208 14.68 9.15 -4.23
CA TYR A 208 13.32 9.66 -4.38
C TYR A 208 12.30 8.53 -4.55
N ILE A 209 11.03 8.86 -4.32
CA ILE A 209 9.89 8.02 -4.70
C ILE A 209 9.28 8.52 -6.01
N THR A 210 8.72 7.62 -6.82
CA THR A 210 8.11 7.96 -8.11
C THR A 210 6.62 7.67 -8.10
N LEU A 211 5.82 8.62 -8.59
CA LEU A 211 4.42 8.41 -8.93
C LEU A 211 4.32 8.19 -10.43
N VAL A 212 3.98 6.96 -10.82
CA VAL A 212 3.91 6.52 -12.22
C VAL A 212 2.46 6.50 -12.69
N LYS A 213 2.22 7.09 -13.87
CA LYS A 213 0.90 7.17 -14.50
C LYS A 213 1.00 6.86 -15.99
N LYS A 214 -0.08 6.33 -16.58
CA LYS A 214 -0.22 6.35 -18.04
C LYS A 214 -0.63 7.74 -18.53
N PHE A 215 -0.43 8.03 -19.81
CA PHE A 215 -1.07 9.19 -20.45
C PHE A 215 -2.58 9.08 -20.32
N GLY A 216 -3.24 10.19 -19.98
CA GLY A 216 -4.69 10.17 -19.75
C GLY A 216 -5.13 9.41 -18.50
N ALA A 217 -4.29 9.31 -17.46
CA ALA A 217 -4.59 8.56 -16.23
C ALA A 217 -5.85 9.03 -15.45
N GLY A 218 -6.44 10.16 -15.83
CA GLY A 218 -7.70 10.65 -15.26
C GLY A 218 -7.53 11.61 -14.07
N LYS A 219 -8.67 12.11 -13.60
CA LYS A 219 -8.73 13.19 -12.60
C LYS A 219 -8.13 12.77 -11.25
N PHE A 220 -8.47 11.57 -10.76
CA PHE A 220 -7.96 11.10 -9.47
C PHE A 220 -6.42 11.04 -9.45
N ALA A 221 -5.81 10.35 -10.44
CA ALA A 221 -4.36 10.19 -10.49
C ALA A 221 -3.62 11.53 -10.52
N ASN A 222 -4.18 12.55 -11.21
CA ASN A 222 -3.61 13.89 -11.25
C ASN A 222 -3.77 14.63 -9.92
N ASN A 223 -4.95 14.59 -9.32
CA ASN A 223 -5.23 15.23 -8.03
C ASN A 223 -4.38 14.62 -6.92
N PHE A 224 -4.31 13.28 -6.88
CA PHE A 224 -3.49 12.58 -5.89
C PHE A 224 -2.00 12.93 -6.04
N THR A 225 -1.47 12.90 -7.27
CA THR A 225 -0.08 13.28 -7.56
C THR A 225 0.23 14.70 -7.09
N SER A 226 -0.68 15.65 -7.36
CA SER A 226 -0.52 17.05 -6.91
C SER A 226 -0.54 17.16 -5.38
N GLY A 227 -1.47 16.48 -4.72
CA GLY A 227 -1.59 16.44 -3.26
C GLY A 227 -0.36 15.85 -2.59
N PHE A 228 0.11 14.71 -3.09
CA PHE A 228 1.30 14.02 -2.57
C PHE A 228 2.56 14.91 -2.65
N LYS A 229 2.80 15.54 -3.80
CA LYS A 229 3.92 16.47 -3.98
C LYS A 229 3.84 17.69 -3.06
N LYS A 230 2.64 18.26 -2.87
CA LYS A 230 2.42 19.39 -1.95
C LYS A 230 2.69 18.99 -0.49
N GLY A 231 2.46 17.73 -0.13
CA GLY A 231 2.76 17.19 1.20
C GLY A 231 4.24 17.23 1.56
N ASN A 232 5.13 17.17 0.58
CA ASN A 232 6.59 17.29 0.67
C ASN A 232 7.22 16.43 1.80
N THR A 233 6.70 15.22 1.99
CA THR A 233 7.19 14.28 3.03
C THR A 233 8.49 13.61 2.61
N ILE A 234 8.68 13.41 1.29
CA ILE A 234 9.85 12.78 0.68
C ILE A 234 10.11 13.40 -0.70
N LEU A 235 11.37 13.39 -1.15
CA LEU A 235 11.72 13.77 -2.52
C LEU A 235 10.91 12.92 -3.51
N THR A 236 10.10 13.58 -4.33
CA THR A 236 9.11 12.92 -5.18
C THR A 236 9.30 13.31 -6.63
N LYS A 237 9.35 12.32 -7.51
CA LYS A 237 9.31 12.49 -8.96
C LYS A 237 8.01 11.93 -9.53
N THR A 238 7.63 12.41 -10.69
CA THR A 238 6.43 11.92 -11.39
C THR A 238 6.83 11.51 -12.78
N PHE A 239 6.34 10.37 -13.20
CA PHE A 239 6.53 9.88 -14.56
C PHE A 239 5.17 9.59 -15.21
N SER A 240 5.00 10.04 -16.44
CA SER A 240 3.82 9.73 -17.26
C SER A 240 4.29 9.29 -18.63
N GLY A 241 3.74 8.18 -19.11
CA GLY A 241 4.14 7.61 -20.39
C GLY A 241 3.09 6.69 -21.00
N PRO A 242 3.36 6.15 -22.19
CA PRO A 242 2.50 5.13 -22.80
C PRO A 242 2.63 3.81 -22.06
N THR A 243 1.56 3.02 -22.02
CA THR A 243 1.56 1.69 -21.36
C THR A 243 2.49 0.68 -22.03
N SER A 244 2.95 0.96 -23.25
CA SER A 244 3.95 0.14 -23.95
C SER A 244 5.39 0.31 -23.42
N LEU A 245 5.64 1.34 -22.60
CA LEU A 245 6.97 1.52 -22.01
C LEU A 245 7.15 0.57 -20.82
N PRO A 246 8.20 -0.28 -20.80
CA PRO A 246 8.43 -1.23 -19.72
C PRO A 246 8.44 -0.57 -18.34
N GLY A 247 7.73 -1.16 -17.38
CA GLY A 247 7.63 -0.71 -16.00
C GLY A 247 6.47 0.25 -15.70
N ILE A 248 5.80 0.81 -16.72
CA ILE A 248 4.63 1.69 -16.50
C ILE A 248 3.46 0.93 -15.90
N ASP A 249 3.25 -0.30 -16.36
CA ASP A 249 2.12 -1.15 -16.01
C ASP A 249 2.56 -2.42 -15.25
N PHE A 250 3.69 -2.35 -14.55
CA PHE A 250 4.25 -3.48 -13.80
C PHE A 250 3.81 -3.43 -12.34
N SER A 251 2.51 -3.54 -12.09
CA SER A 251 1.87 -3.78 -10.79
C SER A 251 0.33 -3.81 -10.92
N ASP A 252 -0.36 -4.00 -9.82
CA ASP A 252 -1.81 -4.16 -9.66
C ASP A 252 -2.67 -3.08 -10.34
N HIS A 253 -2.17 -1.84 -10.43
CA HIS A 253 -2.88 -0.71 -11.07
C HIS A 253 -3.18 -0.94 -12.55
N LEU A 254 -2.43 -1.81 -13.24
CA LEU A 254 -2.69 -2.17 -14.63
C LEU A 254 -4.12 -2.71 -14.83
N ASN A 255 -4.60 -3.49 -13.87
CA ASN A 255 -5.91 -4.11 -13.94
C ASN A 255 -7.03 -3.08 -13.74
N TYR A 256 -6.82 -2.07 -12.93
CA TYR A 256 -7.76 -0.96 -12.81
C TYR A 256 -7.83 -0.12 -14.10
N TRP A 257 -6.70 0.06 -14.78
CA TRP A 257 -6.71 0.70 -16.10
C TRP A 257 -7.47 -0.10 -17.15
N LYS A 258 -7.45 -1.45 -17.10
CA LYS A 258 -8.25 -2.32 -18.00
C LYS A 258 -9.75 -2.10 -17.86
N PHE A 259 -10.22 -1.79 -16.65
CA PHE A 259 -11.63 -1.49 -16.35
C PHE A 259 -11.94 0.02 -16.36
N GLY A 260 -11.07 0.86 -16.93
CA GLY A 260 -11.32 2.28 -17.13
C GLY A 260 -11.16 3.16 -15.89
N TYR A 261 -10.70 2.62 -14.77
CA TYR A 261 -10.49 3.41 -13.55
C TYR A 261 -9.25 4.30 -13.65
N SER A 262 -9.32 5.48 -13.04
CA SER A 262 -8.16 6.33 -12.82
C SER A 262 -7.25 5.70 -11.77
N ALA A 263 -6.01 5.34 -12.15
CA ALA A 263 -5.07 4.70 -11.23
C ALA A 263 -3.65 5.20 -11.45
N LEU A 264 -2.80 5.02 -10.42
CA LEU A 264 -1.37 5.30 -10.44
C LEU A 264 -0.63 4.29 -9.57
N MET A 265 0.67 4.18 -9.80
CA MET A 265 1.60 3.39 -8.98
C MET A 265 2.55 4.33 -8.22
N ILE A 266 2.81 4.03 -6.96
CA ILE A 266 3.88 4.64 -6.15
C ILE A 266 4.98 3.61 -6.02
N THR A 267 6.19 3.94 -6.50
CA THR A 267 7.30 2.97 -6.54
C THR A 267 8.64 3.66 -6.38
N ASP A 268 9.58 2.94 -5.81
CA ASP A 268 11.00 3.31 -5.82
C ASP A 268 11.68 3.06 -7.17
N THR A 269 10.93 2.54 -8.14
CA THR A 269 11.31 2.18 -9.51
C THR A 269 11.87 0.77 -9.71
N SER A 270 11.69 -0.12 -8.70
CA SER A 270 11.90 -1.56 -8.84
C SER A 270 13.29 -1.90 -9.45
N PHE A 271 13.36 -2.81 -10.40
CA PHE A 271 14.59 -3.27 -11.07
C PHE A 271 15.44 -2.18 -11.73
N TYR A 272 14.90 -0.98 -11.95
CA TYR A 272 15.71 0.16 -12.39
C TYR A 272 16.61 0.72 -11.28
N ARG A 273 16.31 0.40 -10.02
CA ARG A 273 17.09 0.82 -8.84
C ARG A 273 17.54 -0.35 -8.00
N ASN A 274 16.62 -1.23 -7.60
CA ASN A 274 16.86 -2.34 -6.70
C ASN A 274 17.40 -3.55 -7.46
N LYS A 275 18.68 -3.88 -7.27
CA LYS A 275 19.30 -5.05 -7.88
C LYS A 275 18.94 -6.37 -7.19
N ASN A 276 18.23 -6.28 -6.05
CA ASN A 276 17.71 -7.44 -5.32
C ASN A 276 16.34 -7.89 -5.87
N TYR A 277 15.74 -7.13 -6.81
CA TYR A 277 14.46 -7.47 -7.43
C TYR A 277 14.47 -8.90 -7.96
N HIS A 278 13.52 -9.73 -7.51
CA HIS A 278 13.41 -11.16 -7.80
C HIS A 278 14.67 -11.98 -7.44
N GLN A 279 15.40 -11.57 -6.42
CA GLN A 279 16.58 -12.27 -5.91
C GLN A 279 16.44 -12.65 -4.44
N VAL A 280 17.13 -13.69 -4.00
CA VAL A 280 17.17 -14.12 -2.59
C VAL A 280 17.74 -13.03 -1.65
N THR A 281 18.39 -12.01 -2.22
CA THR A 281 18.92 -10.85 -1.51
C THR A 281 17.89 -9.75 -1.27
N ASP A 282 16.63 -9.91 -1.73
CA ASP A 282 15.54 -8.97 -1.41
C ASP A 282 15.04 -9.22 0.03
N THR A 283 15.79 -8.69 0.98
CA THR A 283 15.58 -8.85 2.42
C THR A 283 15.30 -7.52 3.10
N MET A 284 14.63 -7.53 4.26
CA MET A 284 14.26 -6.31 4.97
C MET A 284 15.47 -5.47 5.42
N GLU A 285 16.63 -6.06 5.53
CA GLU A 285 17.89 -5.41 5.90
C GLU A 285 18.40 -4.46 4.80
N THR A 286 17.92 -4.61 3.57
CA THR A 286 18.27 -3.75 2.43
C THR A 286 17.44 -2.47 2.35
N LEU A 287 16.34 -2.38 3.12
CA LEU A 287 15.35 -1.30 3.05
C LEU A 287 15.71 -0.09 3.92
N ASP A 288 15.37 1.09 3.42
CA ASP A 288 15.43 2.36 4.16
C ASP A 288 14.08 2.63 4.84
N ILE A 289 13.95 2.16 6.07
CA ILE A 289 12.69 2.23 6.84
C ILE A 289 12.23 3.67 7.09
N ASP A 290 13.17 4.59 7.28
CA ASP A 290 12.83 6.01 7.53
C ASP A 290 12.25 6.67 6.27
N ARG A 291 12.79 6.36 5.09
CA ARG A 291 12.23 6.84 3.83
C ARG A 291 10.93 6.15 3.48
N MET A 292 10.82 4.86 3.71
CA MET A 292 9.56 4.11 3.57
C MET A 292 8.46 4.71 4.43
N ALA A 293 8.74 5.06 5.69
CA ALA A 293 7.80 5.76 6.57
C ALA A 293 7.36 7.11 5.98
N LYS A 294 8.27 7.87 5.37
CA LYS A 294 7.94 9.14 4.70
C LYS A 294 7.05 8.96 3.47
N VAL A 295 7.20 7.86 2.73
CA VAL A 295 6.28 7.51 1.62
C VAL A 295 4.89 7.25 2.18
N ILE A 296 4.76 6.42 3.21
CA ILE A 296 3.49 6.11 3.86
C ILE A 296 2.82 7.38 4.40
N ASP A 297 3.60 8.27 5.05
CA ASP A 297 3.13 9.58 5.52
C ASP A 297 2.56 10.45 4.38
N GLY A 298 3.24 10.45 3.23
CA GLY A 298 2.78 11.16 2.04
C GLY A 298 1.46 10.62 1.50
N VAL A 299 1.29 9.30 1.46
CA VAL A 299 0.02 8.64 1.08
C VAL A 299 -1.07 9.01 2.06
N PHE A 300 -0.84 8.81 3.36
CA PHE A 300 -1.79 9.12 4.43
C PHE A 300 -2.28 10.57 4.37
N LYS A 301 -1.34 11.54 4.38
CA LYS A 301 -1.67 12.97 4.33
C LYS A 301 -2.43 13.39 3.08
N THR A 302 -2.22 12.68 1.98
CA THR A 302 -2.95 12.93 0.75
C THR A 302 -4.37 12.37 0.82
N LEU A 303 -4.53 11.13 1.33
CA LEU A 303 -5.82 10.48 1.47
C LEU A 303 -6.80 11.25 2.36
N ILE A 304 -6.35 11.79 3.49
CA ILE A 304 -7.22 12.53 4.42
C ILE A 304 -7.59 13.93 3.92
N LYS A 305 -6.91 14.45 2.87
CA LYS A 305 -7.18 15.77 2.29
C LYS A 305 -7.99 15.73 0.99
N ILE A 306 -8.02 14.61 0.30
CA ILE A 306 -8.81 14.38 -0.90
C ILE A 306 -10.26 14.09 -0.49
#